data_836f29e831b0d8a4de975c0ea4794614
#
_entry.id   836f29e831b0d8a4de975c0ea4794614
#
_cell.length_a   1.000
_cell.length_b   1.000
_cell.length_c   1.000
_cell.angle_alpha   90.00
_cell.angle_beta   90.00
_cell.angle_gamma   90.00
#
_symmetry.space_group_name_H-M   'P 1'
#
loop_
_entity.id
_entity.type
_entity.pdbx_description
1 polymer ?
#
loop_
_entity_poly.entity_id
_entity_poly.type
_entity_poly.pdbx_seq_one_letter_code
_entity_poly.pdbx_strand_id
1 'polypeptide(L)'
;MVQKIDRAARILSVYHLFLNCEEVSYQEFTLSFGVGRRTALRDIRLLKQAGVLETQWDRARQAFIPVTLEPFPMEEQENKTRQKYLEKLRRLCILMGRMRWEDEENGMNKVELYREILPDIPDRTRQRDFKELEKLGYEAWYMQEFDDEPGRWYYEIPDAYGLKTIPRMKPMGFEEARG
;
A
#
# COMPACT_ATOMS: atom_id res chain seq x y z
N MET A 1 -16.66 17.57 7.55
CA MET A 1 -16.55 17.07 6.15
C MET A 1 -15.63 15.87 6.15
N VAL A 2 -16.13 14.72 5.75
CA VAL A 2 -15.28 13.56 5.47
C VAL A 2 -14.58 13.86 4.14
N GLN A 3 -13.27 14.05 4.18
CA GLN A 3 -12.48 14.26 2.97
C GLN A 3 -12.62 13.00 2.10
N LYS A 4 -13.18 13.15 0.91
CA LYS A 4 -13.36 12.05 -0.02
C LYS A 4 -11.99 11.56 -0.48
N ILE A 5 -11.59 10.39 -0.01
CA ILE A 5 -10.34 9.76 -0.41
C ILE A 5 -10.39 9.46 -1.90
N ASP A 6 -9.34 9.84 -2.64
CA ASP A 6 -9.19 9.46 -4.05
C ASP A 6 -9.24 7.94 -4.21
N ARG A 7 -9.84 7.48 -5.31
CA ARG A 7 -10.05 6.05 -5.57
C ARG A 7 -8.74 5.25 -5.58
N ALA A 8 -7.71 5.75 -6.24
CA ALA A 8 -6.42 5.07 -6.31
C ALA A 8 -5.78 5.00 -4.92
N ALA A 9 -5.78 6.11 -4.18
CA ALA A 9 -5.29 6.17 -2.80
C ALA A 9 -6.03 5.19 -1.89
N ARG A 10 -7.36 5.06 -2.03
CA ARG A 10 -8.14 4.09 -1.26
C ARG A 10 -7.73 2.65 -1.57
N ILE A 11 -7.60 2.29 -2.85
CA ILE A 11 -7.22 0.92 -3.26
C ILE A 11 -5.81 0.57 -2.76
N LEU A 12 -4.87 1.49 -2.85
CA LEU A 12 -3.53 1.32 -2.28
C LEU A 12 -3.56 1.19 -0.76
N SER A 13 -4.44 1.93 -0.10
CA SER A 13 -4.65 1.82 1.34
C SER A 13 -5.25 0.47 1.75
N VAL A 14 -6.12 -0.10 0.92
CA VAL A 14 -6.62 -1.48 1.10
C VAL A 14 -5.47 -2.48 0.99
N TYR A 15 -4.61 -2.35 -0.01
CA TYR A 15 -3.42 -3.20 -0.14
C TYR A 15 -2.49 -3.08 1.08
N HIS A 16 -2.28 -1.85 1.57
CA HIS A 16 -1.51 -1.61 2.79
C HIS A 16 -2.10 -2.33 4.02
N LEU A 17 -3.43 -2.36 4.19
CA LEU A 17 -4.05 -3.14 5.27
C LEU A 17 -3.68 -4.62 5.16
N PHE A 18 -3.75 -5.22 3.98
CA PHE A 18 -3.37 -6.62 3.78
C PHE A 18 -1.88 -6.89 3.98
N LEU A 19 -1.00 -5.90 3.76
CA LEU A 19 0.42 -6.01 4.11
C LEU A 19 0.66 -6.06 5.62
N ASN A 20 -0.24 -5.50 6.42
CA ASN A 20 -0.05 -5.29 7.86
C ASN A 20 -0.97 -6.15 8.74
N CYS A 21 -2.04 -6.70 8.17
CA CYS A 21 -3.05 -7.44 8.92
C CYS A 21 -3.16 -8.87 8.40
N GLU A 22 -3.26 -9.83 9.29
CA GLU A 22 -3.49 -11.24 8.95
C GLU A 22 -4.88 -11.48 8.36
N GLU A 23 -5.83 -10.61 8.70
CA GLU A 23 -7.19 -10.64 8.20
C GLU A 23 -7.78 -9.22 8.13
N VAL A 24 -8.69 -9.00 7.19
CA VAL A 24 -9.40 -7.71 7.03
C VAL A 24 -10.91 -7.97 6.88
N SER A 25 -11.70 -7.43 7.80
CA SER A 25 -13.15 -7.55 7.81
C SER A 25 -13.84 -6.44 7.00
N TYR A 26 -15.12 -6.63 6.66
CA TYR A 26 -15.92 -5.54 6.07
C TYR A 26 -16.05 -4.34 7.02
N GLN A 27 -16.06 -4.58 8.31
CA GLN A 27 -16.12 -3.52 9.30
C GLN A 27 -14.89 -2.61 9.22
N GLU A 28 -13.70 -3.19 9.03
CA GLU A 28 -12.47 -2.42 8.84
C GLU A 28 -12.51 -1.56 7.58
N PHE A 29 -13.04 -2.08 6.48
CA PHE A 29 -13.26 -1.27 5.27
C PHE A 29 -14.20 -0.10 5.52
N THR A 30 -15.29 -0.33 6.22
CA THR A 30 -16.27 0.72 6.55
C THR A 30 -15.66 1.76 7.47
N LEU A 31 -14.99 1.34 8.54
CA LEU A 31 -14.37 2.21 9.51
C LEU A 31 -13.19 3.00 8.92
N SER A 32 -12.33 2.36 8.14
CA SER A 32 -11.14 3.01 7.57
C SER A 32 -11.44 3.91 6.38
N PHE A 33 -12.42 3.55 5.55
CA PHE A 33 -12.63 4.20 4.25
C PHE A 33 -14.05 4.73 4.03
N GLY A 34 -14.96 4.48 4.94
CA GLY A 34 -16.36 4.87 4.80
C GLY A 34 -17.07 4.18 3.62
N VAL A 35 -16.62 2.98 3.21
CA VAL A 35 -17.16 2.26 2.05
C VAL A 35 -17.94 1.03 2.45
N GLY A 36 -18.97 0.73 1.66
CA GLY A 36 -19.76 -0.47 1.85
C GLY A 36 -19.13 -1.71 1.20
N ARG A 37 -19.76 -2.86 1.48
CA ARG A 37 -19.32 -4.20 1.05
C ARG A 37 -19.05 -4.31 -0.46
N ARG A 38 -19.92 -3.74 -1.31
CA ARG A 38 -19.76 -3.77 -2.77
C ARG A 38 -18.48 -3.07 -3.23
N THR A 39 -18.15 -1.93 -2.63
CA THR A 39 -16.94 -1.18 -2.95
C THR A 39 -15.70 -1.91 -2.47
N ALA A 40 -15.71 -2.48 -1.25
CA ALA A 40 -14.64 -3.30 -0.73
C ALA A 40 -14.32 -4.49 -1.65
N LEU A 41 -15.34 -5.24 -2.08
CA LEU A 41 -15.17 -6.35 -3.03
C LEU A 41 -14.60 -5.91 -4.38
N ARG A 42 -15.03 -4.73 -4.87
CA ARG A 42 -14.50 -4.18 -6.12
C ARG A 42 -13.03 -3.82 -6.00
N ASP A 43 -12.63 -3.21 -4.90
CA ASP A 43 -11.24 -2.81 -4.65
C ASP A 43 -10.33 -4.03 -4.52
N ILE A 44 -10.74 -5.06 -3.78
CA ILE A 44 -10.03 -6.35 -3.69
C ILE A 44 -9.90 -6.99 -5.07
N ARG A 45 -10.97 -7.00 -5.87
CA ARG A 45 -10.93 -7.57 -7.23
C ARG A 45 -9.93 -6.84 -8.13
N LEU A 46 -9.84 -5.51 -8.04
CA LEU A 46 -8.86 -4.74 -8.81
C LEU A 46 -7.42 -5.10 -8.43
N LEU A 47 -7.14 -5.30 -7.15
CA LEU A 47 -5.82 -5.75 -6.68
C LEU A 47 -5.49 -7.16 -7.17
N LYS A 48 -6.48 -8.05 -7.21
CA LYS A 48 -6.33 -9.39 -7.80
C LYS A 48 -6.05 -9.31 -9.29
N GLN A 49 -6.80 -8.51 -10.04
CA GLN A 49 -6.58 -8.30 -11.48
C GLN A 49 -5.21 -7.66 -11.77
N ALA A 50 -4.73 -6.79 -10.90
CA ALA A 50 -3.38 -6.24 -10.98
C ALA A 50 -2.29 -7.27 -10.61
N GLY A 51 -2.65 -8.45 -10.14
CA GLY A 51 -1.72 -9.52 -9.80
C GLY A 51 -0.86 -9.25 -8.57
N VAL A 52 -1.44 -8.59 -7.55
CA VAL A 52 -0.70 -8.21 -6.32
C VAL A 52 -1.35 -8.71 -5.04
N LEU A 53 -2.59 -9.17 -5.11
CA LEU A 53 -3.32 -9.67 -3.96
C LEU A 53 -4.28 -10.80 -4.36
N GLU A 54 -4.14 -11.95 -3.74
CA GLU A 54 -5.16 -13.01 -3.73
C GLU A 54 -5.67 -13.16 -2.30
N THR A 55 -6.99 -13.27 -2.13
CA THR A 55 -7.63 -13.42 -0.83
C THR A 55 -8.59 -14.59 -0.80
N GLN A 56 -8.84 -15.12 0.39
CA GLN A 56 -9.87 -16.10 0.69
C GLN A 56 -10.81 -15.54 1.74
N TRP A 57 -12.12 -15.73 1.55
CA TRP A 57 -13.12 -15.37 2.54
C TRP A 57 -13.25 -16.46 3.60
N ASP A 58 -13.02 -16.11 4.85
CA ASP A 58 -13.28 -16.98 6.01
C ASP A 58 -14.65 -16.67 6.60
N ARG A 59 -15.56 -17.63 6.53
CA ARG A 59 -16.94 -17.48 7.05
C ARG A 59 -17.00 -17.42 8.57
N ALA A 60 -16.13 -18.15 9.25
CA ALA A 60 -16.12 -18.19 10.71
C ALA A 60 -15.64 -16.86 11.29
N ARG A 61 -14.61 -16.27 10.68
CA ARG A 61 -14.02 -14.99 11.09
C ARG A 61 -14.72 -13.78 10.48
N GLN A 62 -15.56 -13.98 9.45
CA GLN A 62 -16.19 -12.90 8.68
C GLN A 62 -15.16 -11.90 8.11
N ALA A 63 -14.06 -12.43 7.61
CA ALA A 63 -12.91 -11.65 7.15
C ALA A 63 -12.28 -12.23 5.88
N PHE A 64 -11.59 -11.37 5.14
CA PHE A 64 -10.69 -11.76 4.06
C PHE A 64 -9.31 -12.08 4.63
N ILE A 65 -8.77 -13.22 4.23
CA ILE A 65 -7.43 -13.66 4.59
C ILE A 65 -6.57 -13.59 3.32
N PRO A 66 -5.40 -12.91 3.35
CA PRO A 66 -4.51 -12.89 2.20
C PRO A 66 -3.92 -14.29 1.98
N VAL A 67 -4.04 -14.79 0.75
CA VAL A 67 -3.44 -16.05 0.30
C VAL A 67 -2.03 -15.79 -0.21
N THR A 68 -1.87 -14.74 -1.01
CA THR A 68 -0.57 -14.25 -1.45
C THR A 68 -0.57 -12.75 -1.65
N LEU A 69 0.57 -12.14 -1.31
CA LEU A 69 0.93 -10.76 -1.58
C LEU A 69 2.15 -10.69 -2.53
N GLU A 70 2.70 -11.85 -2.89
CA GLU A 70 3.73 -11.94 -3.91
C GLU A 70 3.14 -11.67 -5.29
N PRO A 71 3.81 -10.88 -6.15
CA PRO A 71 3.33 -10.58 -7.49
C PRO A 71 3.11 -11.85 -8.32
N PHE A 72 1.96 -11.90 -9.00
CA PHE A 72 1.59 -12.96 -9.94
C PHE A 72 1.11 -12.35 -11.26
N PRO A 73 0.90 -13.14 -12.34
CA PRO A 73 0.51 -12.60 -13.63
C PRO A 73 -0.76 -11.74 -13.55
N MET A 74 -0.70 -10.54 -14.12
CA MET A 74 -1.82 -9.62 -14.23
C MET A 74 -2.81 -10.11 -15.28
N GLU A 75 -4.11 -9.90 -15.03
CA GLU A 75 -5.14 -10.14 -16.05
C GLU A 75 -5.01 -9.15 -17.21
N GLU A 76 -4.95 -9.67 -18.44
CA GLU A 76 -4.99 -8.83 -19.64
C GLU A 76 -6.36 -8.17 -19.82
N GLN A 77 -6.36 -6.91 -20.18
CA GLN A 77 -7.58 -6.12 -20.40
C GLN A 77 -7.67 -5.68 -21.87
N GLU A 78 -8.85 -5.83 -22.47
CA GLU A 78 -9.11 -5.30 -23.82
C GLU A 78 -9.09 -3.76 -23.83
N ASN A 79 -9.59 -3.14 -22.75
CA ASN A 79 -9.62 -1.69 -22.60
C ASN A 79 -8.23 -1.18 -22.17
N LYS A 80 -7.56 -0.44 -23.06
CA LYS A 80 -6.22 0.12 -22.85
C LYS A 80 -6.12 1.05 -21.64
N THR A 81 -7.16 1.83 -21.35
CA THR A 81 -7.18 2.73 -20.18
C THR A 81 -7.21 1.94 -18.90
N ARG A 82 -8.03 0.89 -18.86
CA ARG A 82 -8.09 -0.03 -17.70
C ARG A 82 -6.77 -0.79 -17.53
N GLN A 83 -6.18 -1.25 -18.64
CA GLN A 83 -4.87 -1.92 -18.62
C GLN A 83 -3.81 -1.03 -17.99
N LYS A 84 -3.67 0.22 -18.43
CA LYS A 84 -2.73 1.20 -17.86
C LYS A 84 -3.00 1.48 -16.37
N TYR A 85 -4.25 1.51 -15.97
CA TYR A 85 -4.63 1.71 -14.58
C TYR A 85 -4.18 0.54 -13.69
N LEU A 86 -4.41 -0.70 -14.14
CA LEU A 86 -3.95 -1.90 -13.43
C LEU A 86 -2.42 -1.98 -13.38
N GLU A 87 -1.73 -1.63 -14.46
CA GLU A 87 -0.26 -1.55 -14.50
C GLU A 87 0.27 -0.54 -13.48
N LYS A 88 -0.37 0.62 -13.35
CA LYS A 88 -0.03 1.62 -12.33
C LYS A 88 -0.23 1.06 -10.92
N LEU A 89 -1.40 0.48 -10.62
CA LEU A 89 -1.68 -0.14 -9.32
C LEU A 89 -0.65 -1.22 -8.99
N ARG A 90 -0.34 -2.06 -9.97
CA ARG A 90 0.66 -3.13 -9.82
C ARG A 90 2.02 -2.57 -9.42
N ARG A 91 2.54 -1.57 -10.15
CA ARG A 91 3.83 -0.94 -9.84
C ARG A 91 3.86 -0.38 -8.43
N LEU A 92 2.83 0.38 -8.05
CA LEU A 92 2.76 1.02 -6.73
C LEU A 92 2.68 -0.02 -5.61
N CYS A 93 1.90 -1.09 -5.78
CA CYS A 93 1.81 -2.17 -4.79
C CYS A 93 3.15 -2.93 -4.65
N ILE A 94 3.81 -3.25 -5.76
CA ILE A 94 5.13 -3.91 -5.73
C ILE A 94 6.15 -3.03 -5.01
N LEU A 95 6.15 -1.73 -5.29
CA LEU A 95 7.04 -0.77 -4.63
C LEU A 95 6.74 -0.67 -3.12
N MET A 96 5.47 -0.59 -2.72
CA MET A 96 5.07 -0.61 -1.30
C MET A 96 5.57 -1.86 -0.58
N GLY A 97 5.36 -3.02 -1.17
CA GLY A 97 5.84 -4.29 -0.62
C GLY A 97 7.36 -4.32 -0.49
N ARG A 98 8.08 -3.83 -1.49
CA ARG A 98 9.55 -3.82 -1.49
C ARG A 98 10.13 -2.83 -0.47
N MET A 99 9.59 -1.61 -0.39
CA MET A 99 10.02 -0.61 0.60
C MET A 99 9.88 -1.12 2.02
N ARG A 100 8.90 -1.96 2.31
CA ARG A 100 8.67 -2.56 3.62
C ARG A 100 9.81 -3.52 4.05
N TRP A 101 10.51 -4.12 3.10
CA TRP A 101 11.61 -5.06 3.37
C TRP A 101 12.99 -4.40 3.38
N GLU A 102 13.07 -3.10 3.06
CA GLU A 102 14.33 -2.37 3.20
C GLU A 102 14.60 -2.11 4.67
N ASP A 103 15.78 -2.51 5.08
CA ASP A 103 16.21 -2.37 6.44
C ASP A 103 16.93 -1.02 6.64
N GLU A 104 16.86 -0.50 7.86
CA GLU A 104 17.48 0.77 8.23
C GLU A 104 19.02 0.77 8.10
N GLU A 105 19.65 -0.40 8.26
CA GLU A 105 21.12 -0.51 8.21
C GLU A 105 21.66 -0.56 6.78
N ASN A 106 20.88 -1.11 5.85
CA ASN A 106 21.31 -1.39 4.47
C ASN A 106 20.38 -0.76 3.42
N GLY A 107 19.68 0.32 3.77
CA GLY A 107 18.72 0.97 2.88
C GLY A 107 19.31 1.27 1.51
N MET A 108 18.82 0.56 0.48
CA MET A 108 19.20 0.77 -0.90
C MET A 108 18.76 2.15 -1.39
N ASN A 109 19.56 2.80 -2.22
CA ASN A 109 19.17 4.02 -2.90
C ASN A 109 17.81 3.82 -3.61
N LYS A 110 16.87 4.76 -3.45
CA LYS A 110 15.51 4.62 -4.01
C LYS A 110 15.48 4.45 -5.53
N VAL A 111 16.45 5.01 -6.24
CA VAL A 111 16.56 4.85 -7.70
C VAL A 111 17.00 3.43 -8.05
N GLU A 112 17.97 2.90 -7.34
CA GLU A 112 18.47 1.53 -7.51
C GLU A 112 17.38 0.51 -7.15
N LEU A 113 16.71 0.70 -6.02
CA LEU A 113 15.59 -0.14 -5.57
C LEU A 113 14.50 -0.20 -6.64
N TYR A 114 14.09 0.94 -7.18
CA TYR A 114 13.05 0.98 -8.20
C TYR A 114 13.51 0.28 -9.49
N ARG A 115 14.74 0.50 -9.93
CA ARG A 115 15.30 -0.14 -11.13
C ARG A 115 15.48 -1.65 -10.98
N GLU A 116 15.78 -2.13 -9.78
CA GLU A 116 15.89 -3.56 -9.50
C GLU A 116 14.54 -4.28 -9.71
N ILE A 117 13.45 -3.69 -9.22
CA ILE A 117 12.12 -4.31 -9.25
C ILE A 117 11.33 -3.96 -10.53
N LEU A 118 11.62 -2.84 -11.15
CA LEU A 118 10.90 -2.30 -12.31
C LEU A 118 11.88 -1.72 -13.35
N PRO A 119 12.75 -2.56 -13.94
CA PRO A 119 13.88 -2.10 -14.77
C PRO A 119 13.45 -1.37 -16.05
N ASP A 120 12.30 -1.71 -16.60
CA ASP A 120 11.82 -1.18 -17.89
C ASP A 120 10.98 0.11 -17.75
N ILE A 121 10.84 0.64 -16.54
CA ILE A 121 10.01 1.82 -16.28
C ILE A 121 10.84 3.10 -16.37
N PRO A 122 10.42 4.12 -17.15
CA PRO A 122 11.12 5.39 -17.29
C PRO A 122 11.25 6.16 -15.96
N ASP A 123 12.35 6.91 -15.80
CA ASP A 123 12.62 7.71 -14.58
C ASP A 123 11.50 8.70 -14.23
N ARG A 124 10.84 9.29 -15.23
CA ARG A 124 9.71 10.20 -14.99
C ARG A 124 8.54 9.50 -14.32
N THR A 125 8.26 8.26 -14.69
CA THR A 125 7.22 7.44 -14.07
C THR A 125 7.64 7.04 -12.66
N ARG A 126 8.90 6.66 -12.46
CA ARG A 126 9.47 6.40 -11.14
C ARG A 126 9.27 7.57 -10.17
N GLN A 127 9.59 8.78 -10.59
CA GLN A 127 9.42 9.98 -9.78
C GLN A 127 7.95 10.21 -9.40
N ARG A 128 7.02 9.96 -10.31
CA ARG A 128 5.59 10.06 -10.05
C ARG A 128 5.12 8.99 -9.06
N ASP A 129 5.58 7.76 -9.24
CA ASP A 129 5.20 6.64 -8.38
C ASP A 129 5.63 6.90 -6.92
N PHE A 130 6.85 7.38 -6.68
CA PHE A 130 7.27 7.79 -5.33
C PHE A 130 6.43 8.93 -4.76
N LYS A 131 6.09 9.94 -5.56
CA LYS A 131 5.21 11.04 -5.13
C LYS A 131 3.79 10.57 -4.75
N GLU A 132 3.26 9.59 -5.48
CA GLU A 132 1.96 9.00 -5.13
C GLU A 132 2.03 8.26 -3.78
N LEU A 133 3.12 7.54 -3.52
CA LEU A 133 3.31 6.85 -2.25
C LEU A 133 3.57 7.80 -1.07
N GLU A 134 4.25 8.91 -1.28
CA GLU A 134 4.44 9.96 -0.26
C GLU A 134 3.11 10.52 0.25
N LYS A 135 2.10 10.62 -0.60
CA LYS A 135 0.74 11.03 -0.20
C LYS A 135 0.10 10.06 0.79
N LEU A 136 0.48 8.80 0.77
CA LEU A 136 0.03 7.78 1.70
C LEU A 136 0.84 7.77 3.01
N GLY A 137 2.05 8.31 2.99
CA GLY A 137 3.00 8.28 4.10
C GLY A 137 4.16 7.31 3.90
N TYR A 138 4.28 6.69 2.73
CA TYR A 138 5.46 5.92 2.34
C TYR A 138 6.53 6.90 1.88
N GLU A 139 7.58 7.05 2.65
CA GLU A 139 8.64 8.03 2.38
C GLU A 139 10.00 7.35 2.27
N ALA A 140 10.83 7.85 1.35
CA ALA A 140 12.23 7.47 1.21
C ALA A 140 13.07 8.75 1.25
N TRP A 141 14.00 8.81 2.17
CA TRP A 141 14.83 9.98 2.38
C TRP A 141 16.27 9.62 2.67
N TYR A 142 17.17 10.53 2.30
CA TYR A 142 18.60 10.38 2.49
C TYR A 142 19.04 11.24 3.66
N MET A 143 19.79 10.66 4.58
CA MET A 143 20.35 11.38 5.72
C MET A 143 21.84 11.04 5.88
N GLN A 144 22.60 12.06 6.16
CA GLN A 144 24.01 11.97 6.58
C GLN A 144 24.09 12.46 8.02
N GLU A 145 24.40 11.57 8.95
CA GLU A 145 24.45 11.87 10.38
C GLU A 145 25.79 12.56 10.76
N PHE A 146 26.87 12.16 10.10
CA PHE A 146 28.22 12.70 10.35
C PHE A 146 28.91 13.05 9.04
N ASP A 147 29.68 14.15 9.04
CA ASP A 147 30.35 14.65 7.84
C ASP A 147 31.38 13.65 7.26
N ASP A 148 31.94 12.78 8.09
CA ASP A 148 32.97 11.80 7.73
C ASP A 148 32.39 10.43 7.31
N GLU A 149 31.08 10.22 7.42
CA GLU A 149 30.42 8.99 7.06
C GLU A 149 29.55 9.13 5.81
N PRO A 150 29.43 8.08 4.96
CA PRO A 150 28.50 8.10 3.86
C PRO A 150 27.07 8.17 4.40
N GLY A 151 26.24 9.01 3.80
CA GLY A 151 24.83 9.07 4.14
C GLY A 151 24.11 7.78 3.76
N ARG A 152 22.92 7.59 4.34
CA ARG A 152 22.10 6.40 4.16
C ARG A 152 20.69 6.77 3.71
N TRP A 153 20.06 5.82 3.03
CA TRP A 153 18.63 5.90 2.69
C TRP A 153 17.79 5.25 3.77
N TYR A 154 16.72 5.93 4.16
CA TYR A 154 15.74 5.48 5.12
C TYR A 154 14.38 5.38 4.44
N TYR A 155 13.65 4.33 4.77
CA TYR A 155 12.30 4.08 4.27
C TYR A 155 11.34 4.11 5.43
N GLU A 156 10.45 5.10 5.43
CA GLU A 156 9.39 5.22 6.42
C GLU A 156 8.11 4.58 5.90
N ILE A 157 7.66 3.57 6.62
CA ILE A 157 6.46 2.81 6.30
C ILE A 157 5.44 3.02 7.40
N PRO A 158 4.21 3.52 7.06
CA PRO A 158 3.17 3.72 8.06
C PRO A 158 2.72 2.41 8.71
N ASP A 159 2.22 2.49 9.94
CA ASP A 159 1.47 1.39 10.59
C ASP A 159 0.24 1.05 9.77
N ALA A 160 -0.44 -0.07 10.14
CA ALA A 160 -1.66 -0.53 9.48
C ALA A 160 -2.73 0.57 9.28
N TYR A 161 -2.89 1.44 10.28
CA TYR A 161 -3.87 2.54 10.28
C TYR A 161 -3.22 3.93 10.29
N GLY A 162 -1.92 4.01 10.08
CA GLY A 162 -1.12 5.23 10.11
C GLY A 162 -1.01 5.97 8.78
N LEU A 163 -1.69 5.52 7.73
CA LEU A 163 -1.67 6.18 6.42
C LEU A 163 -2.22 7.61 6.53
N LYS A 164 -1.57 8.54 5.84
CA LYS A 164 -1.98 9.96 5.80
C LYS A 164 -3.38 10.16 5.23
N THR A 165 -3.86 9.23 4.41
CA THR A 165 -5.17 9.26 3.76
C THR A 165 -6.30 8.65 4.59
N ILE A 166 -5.97 7.88 5.62
CA ILE A 166 -6.96 7.32 6.54
C ILE A 166 -7.21 8.35 7.64
N PRO A 167 -8.45 8.82 7.85
CA PRO A 167 -8.76 9.63 9.02
C PRO A 167 -8.29 8.87 10.25
N ARG A 168 -7.47 9.51 11.09
CA ARG A 168 -6.96 8.88 12.32
C ARG A 168 -8.15 8.38 13.14
N MET A 169 -8.40 7.10 13.08
CA MET A 169 -9.29 6.46 14.02
C MET A 169 -8.54 6.43 15.35
N LYS A 170 -9.08 7.14 16.34
CA LYS A 170 -8.67 6.87 17.73
C LYS A 170 -8.89 5.38 17.95
N PRO A 171 -7.89 4.65 18.47
CA PRO A 171 -8.11 3.26 18.81
C PRO A 171 -9.29 3.22 19.77
N MET A 172 -10.39 2.62 19.33
CA MET A 172 -11.49 2.31 20.23
C MET A 172 -10.97 1.29 21.23
N GLY A 173 -10.77 1.70 22.49
CA GLY A 173 -10.56 0.73 23.55
C GLY A 173 -9.46 1.01 24.58
N PHE A 174 -8.79 2.18 24.57
CA PHE A 174 -7.78 2.44 25.61
C PHE A 174 -8.19 3.50 26.65
N GLU A 175 -9.35 4.12 26.56
CA GLU A 175 -9.80 5.14 27.55
C GLU A 175 -10.78 4.63 28.62
N GLU A 176 -11.27 3.40 28.55
CA GLU A 176 -12.20 2.89 29.58
C GLU A 176 -11.53 2.09 30.72
N ALA A 177 -10.20 1.97 30.72
CA ALA A 177 -9.47 1.28 31.80
C ALA A 177 -8.84 2.22 32.84
N ARG A 178 -9.20 3.50 32.85
CA ARG A 178 -8.82 4.47 33.89
C ARG A 178 -10.05 5.23 34.37
N GLY A 179 -10.90 4.48 35.03
CA GLY A 179 -11.90 5.00 35.93
C GLY A 179 -11.57 4.62 37.35
#